data_3bacdc9f291520faa003e609953b121b
#
_entry.id   3bacdc9f291520faa003e609953b121b
#
_cell.length_a   1.000
_cell.length_b   1.000
_cell.length_c   1.000
_cell.angle_alpha   90.00
_cell.angle_beta   90.00
_cell.angle_gamma   90.00
#
_symmetry.space_group_name_H-M   'P 1'
#
loop_
_entity.id
_entity.type
_entity.pdbx_description
1 polymer ?
#
loop_
_entity_poly.entity_id
_entity_poly.type
_entity_poly.pdbx_seq_one_letter_code
_entity_poly.pdbx_strand_id
1 'polypeptide(L)'
;MGVFALVAALGACSSPQGVNPTMVVPGPRDDAGGDPAQACSEVAEGPMGKAGGMLVWNTADTLYVRLSGVSPWQLTESHAYAGTAAPGSWWSFPAQAVHDPYVDTFTYAFSLADLGVGAGDTLQVAGHAFFMTPSYSFAEAQGQVEFVVQRCGNVPPQPGKDIVVYNDINPFDNKGMANPNNQLMVKNLVVYTTSGPRDTGTKVLFDRGRQSVCGGTGECNDANLATMRSVIQAQGFSIEELNSTQGSITAIAPEVKVIFLWNPRETFTNAEVNVLKGFAAEGGRVVFIGEWQGYYDAITLENDFLGKMGAVMTNTGQAVDCGYNTLPSASLRPHQITQGMTDVTIACSSVLVPGPNDYPLYYDSTNTKVLSAVATIDVTPLPLGLVQPTQLQVSPQSIYPLLNPGSSTGH
;
A
#
# COMPACT_ATOMS: atom_id res chain seq x y z
N MET A 1 67.33 22.57 41.86
CA MET A 1 66.43 21.43 41.85
C MET A 1 65.00 21.95 41.62
N GLY A 2 64.55 21.92 40.43
CA GLY A 2 63.21 22.39 40.04
C GLY A 2 62.46 21.25 39.32
N VAL A 3 61.38 20.82 39.92
CA VAL A 3 60.52 19.75 39.39
C VAL A 3 59.47 20.43 38.50
N PHE A 4 59.50 20.19 37.22
CA PHE A 4 58.41 20.56 36.29
C PHE A 4 57.37 19.46 36.29
N ALA A 5 56.15 19.78 36.69
CA ALA A 5 54.96 18.94 36.53
C ALA A 5 54.33 19.21 35.19
N LEU A 6 54.29 18.18 34.32
CA LEU A 6 53.62 18.21 33.03
C LEU A 6 52.15 17.80 33.23
N VAL A 7 51.21 18.74 33.07
CA VAL A 7 49.76 18.46 33.08
C VAL A 7 49.36 18.11 31.64
N ALA A 8 49.04 16.84 31.43
CA ALA A 8 48.45 16.37 30.18
C ALA A 8 46.94 16.64 30.23
N ALA A 9 46.45 17.55 29.39
CA ALA A 9 45.02 17.77 29.14
C ALA A 9 44.50 16.67 28.23
N LEU A 10 43.72 15.74 28.76
CA LEU A 10 42.92 14.81 27.98
C LEU A 10 41.70 15.55 27.40
N GLY A 11 41.80 15.91 26.13
CA GLY A 11 40.65 16.37 25.36
C GLY A 11 39.71 15.19 25.10
N ALA A 12 38.53 15.22 25.71
CA ALA A 12 37.45 14.29 25.42
C ALA A 12 36.85 14.68 24.06
N CYS A 13 37.16 13.91 23.01
CA CYS A 13 36.39 13.92 21.78
C CYS A 13 35.02 13.29 22.07
N SER A 14 33.99 14.12 22.22
CA SER A 14 32.60 13.67 22.16
C SER A 14 32.27 13.26 20.74
N SER A 15 32.23 11.95 20.48
CA SER A 15 31.65 11.40 19.27
C SER A 15 30.14 11.73 19.23
N PRO A 16 29.55 12.08 18.07
CA PRO A 16 28.11 12.16 17.96
C PRO A 16 27.54 10.78 18.25
N GLN A 17 26.68 10.68 19.26
CA GLN A 17 25.92 9.46 19.52
C GLN A 17 24.95 9.27 18.36
N GLY A 18 25.34 8.46 17.37
CA GLY A 18 24.43 7.85 16.45
C GLY A 18 23.42 7.02 17.27
N VAL A 19 22.14 7.22 17.01
CA VAL A 19 21.06 6.43 17.58
C VAL A 19 21.32 4.98 17.14
N ASN A 20 21.83 4.15 18.07
CA ASN A 20 21.95 2.71 17.81
C ASN A 20 20.53 2.14 17.77
N PRO A 21 20.08 1.56 16.64
CA PRO A 21 18.83 0.81 16.63
C PRO A 21 18.93 -0.31 17.66
N THR A 22 17.93 -0.43 18.51
CA THR A 22 17.86 -1.48 19.53
C THR A 22 17.66 -2.81 18.79
N MET A 23 18.74 -3.56 18.60
CA MET A 23 18.65 -4.87 17.99
C MET A 23 18.06 -5.87 18.97
N VAL A 24 16.97 -6.49 18.57
CA VAL A 24 16.50 -7.73 19.17
C VAL A 24 17.32 -8.86 18.52
N VAL A 25 18.42 -9.25 19.17
CA VAL A 25 19.11 -10.48 18.80
C VAL A 25 18.23 -11.62 19.32
N PRO A 26 17.62 -12.45 18.45
CA PRO A 26 16.95 -13.65 18.94
C PRO A 26 17.99 -14.50 19.67
N GLY A 27 17.67 -14.95 20.89
CA GLY A 27 18.51 -15.94 21.57
C GLY A 27 18.65 -17.19 20.71
N PRO A 28 19.62 -18.07 20.99
CA PRO A 28 19.91 -19.27 20.19
C PRO A 28 18.66 -20.15 20.14
N ARG A 29 17.89 -20.01 19.11
CA ARG A 29 16.79 -20.89 18.72
C ARG A 29 17.00 -21.20 17.26
N ASP A 30 17.35 -22.43 17.00
CA ASP A 30 17.05 -23.03 15.73
C ASP A 30 15.58 -22.70 15.42
N ASP A 31 15.30 -22.08 14.25
CA ASP A 31 13.99 -22.00 13.61
C ASP A 31 12.97 -20.92 14.00
N ALA A 32 13.30 -19.84 14.65
CA ALA A 32 12.33 -18.76 14.82
C ALA A 32 12.24 -17.86 13.55
N GLY A 33 11.60 -18.34 12.49
CA GLY A 33 11.06 -17.50 11.42
C GLY A 33 12.00 -17.12 10.27
N GLY A 34 13.20 -17.64 10.22
CA GLY A 34 14.15 -17.36 9.16
C GLY A 34 14.21 -18.39 8.04
N ASP A 35 13.07 -18.89 7.58
CA ASP A 35 13.04 -19.82 6.44
C ASP A 35 13.10 -19.02 5.12
N PRO A 36 14.16 -19.23 4.27
CA PRO A 36 14.22 -18.61 2.95
C PRO A 36 13.03 -18.90 2.04
N ALA A 37 12.31 -20.00 2.29
CA ALA A 37 11.05 -20.30 1.58
C ALA A 37 9.93 -19.27 1.89
N GLN A 38 10.07 -18.47 2.93
CA GLN A 38 9.17 -17.38 3.28
C GLN A 38 9.67 -16.00 2.78
N ALA A 39 10.75 -15.98 2.00
CA ALA A 39 11.27 -14.75 1.38
C ALA A 39 10.21 -14.09 0.51
N CYS A 40 10.21 -12.76 0.47
CA CYS A 40 9.23 -11.99 -0.31
C CYS A 40 9.33 -12.25 -1.82
N SER A 41 10.53 -12.43 -2.37
CA SER A 41 10.75 -12.84 -3.76
C SER A 41 12.09 -13.52 -3.96
N GLU A 42 13.20 -12.87 -3.67
CA GLU A 42 14.54 -13.36 -3.95
C GLU A 42 15.35 -13.53 -2.67
N VAL A 43 16.27 -14.49 -2.71
CA VAL A 43 17.31 -14.70 -1.72
C VAL A 43 18.63 -14.29 -2.38
N ALA A 44 19.31 -13.30 -1.81
CA ALA A 44 20.62 -12.90 -2.27
C ALA A 44 21.72 -13.74 -1.61
N GLU A 45 22.76 -14.09 -2.39
CA GLU A 45 23.90 -14.84 -1.91
C GLU A 45 25.13 -13.92 -1.80
N GLY A 46 25.75 -13.90 -0.62
CA GLY A 46 27.02 -13.24 -0.37
C GLY A 46 28.14 -14.27 -0.23
N PRO A 47 29.17 -14.25 -1.11
CA PRO A 47 30.27 -15.21 -0.99
C PRO A 47 31.09 -14.95 0.27
N MET A 48 31.38 -16.01 1.04
CA MET A 48 32.24 -15.99 2.24
C MET A 48 33.43 -16.94 2.07
N GLY A 49 34.05 -16.96 0.89
CA GLY A 49 35.19 -17.81 0.59
C GLY A 49 34.83 -19.30 0.53
N LYS A 50 35.78 -20.19 0.94
CA LYS A 50 35.61 -21.65 0.86
C LYS A 50 35.00 -22.27 2.11
N ALA A 51 35.01 -21.55 3.24
CA ALA A 51 34.58 -22.09 4.53
C ALA A 51 33.12 -21.84 4.81
N GLY A 52 32.48 -20.85 4.15
CA GLY A 52 31.10 -20.50 4.43
C GLY A 52 30.39 -19.74 3.32
N GLY A 53 29.12 -19.45 3.58
CA GLY A 53 28.23 -18.64 2.73
C GLY A 53 27.33 -17.74 3.56
N MET A 54 26.80 -16.72 2.92
CA MET A 54 25.81 -15.82 3.47
C MET A 54 24.58 -15.79 2.57
N LEU A 55 23.38 -15.93 3.15
CA LEU A 55 22.10 -15.74 2.49
C LEU A 55 21.40 -14.54 3.10
N VAL A 56 20.80 -13.70 2.26
CA VAL A 56 20.06 -12.51 2.68
C VAL A 56 18.69 -12.52 2.02
N TRP A 57 17.66 -12.37 2.82
CA TRP A 57 16.27 -12.23 2.33
C TRP A 57 15.45 -11.42 3.32
N ASN A 58 14.30 -10.92 2.90
CA ASN A 58 13.35 -10.29 3.82
C ASN A 58 11.96 -10.92 3.74
N THR A 59 11.24 -10.83 4.86
CA THR A 59 9.79 -10.91 4.96
C THR A 59 9.20 -9.48 4.96
N ALA A 60 7.92 -9.34 5.23
CA ALA A 60 7.23 -8.04 5.19
C ALA A 60 7.87 -6.96 6.08
N ASP A 61 8.39 -7.35 7.23
CA ASP A 61 8.84 -6.48 8.31
C ASP A 61 10.27 -6.76 8.78
N THR A 62 10.89 -7.84 8.31
CA THR A 62 12.15 -8.35 8.84
C THR A 62 13.12 -8.73 7.73
N LEU A 63 14.35 -8.24 7.81
CA LEU A 63 15.49 -8.70 7.03
C LEU A 63 16.21 -9.81 7.79
N TYR A 64 16.52 -10.90 7.10
CA TYR A 64 17.29 -12.01 7.63
C TYR A 64 18.65 -12.11 6.96
N VAL A 65 19.66 -12.40 7.77
CA VAL A 65 21.03 -12.67 7.32
C VAL A 65 21.46 -13.99 7.93
N ARG A 66 21.55 -15.04 7.11
CA ARG A 66 22.01 -16.37 7.52
C ARG A 66 23.45 -16.58 7.11
N LEU A 67 24.27 -16.92 8.09
CA LEU A 67 25.65 -17.37 7.87
C LEU A 67 25.69 -18.89 8.01
N SER A 68 26.45 -19.56 7.13
CA SER A 68 26.51 -21.01 7.07
C SER A 68 27.93 -21.49 6.86
N GLY A 69 28.35 -22.54 7.57
CA GLY A 69 29.56 -23.28 7.25
C GLY A 69 29.34 -24.27 6.11
N VAL A 70 30.31 -24.40 5.23
CA VAL A 70 30.36 -25.48 4.22
C VAL A 70 31.09 -26.67 4.82
N SER A 71 30.40 -27.81 4.96
CA SER A 71 30.98 -29.02 5.57
C SER A 71 32.41 -29.30 5.10
N PRO A 72 33.36 -29.56 6.03
CA PRO A 72 33.21 -29.83 7.47
C PRO A 72 33.32 -28.61 8.40
N TRP A 73 33.15 -27.40 7.89
CA TRP A 73 33.31 -26.15 8.63
C TRP A 73 32.03 -25.82 9.43
N GLN A 74 32.19 -25.47 10.71
CA GLN A 74 31.14 -25.01 11.60
C GLN A 74 31.44 -23.63 12.14
N LEU A 75 30.44 -22.80 12.38
CA LEU A 75 30.55 -21.48 12.97
C LEU A 75 30.94 -21.56 14.45
N THR A 76 31.96 -20.82 14.84
CA THR A 76 32.36 -20.66 16.25
C THR A 76 32.00 -19.26 16.76
N GLU A 77 32.00 -18.28 15.88
CA GLU A 77 31.61 -16.90 16.14
C GLU A 77 31.13 -16.28 14.84
N SER A 78 30.14 -15.42 14.92
CA SER A 78 29.60 -14.75 13.76
C SER A 78 29.14 -13.32 14.06
N HIS A 79 29.16 -12.46 13.04
CA HIS A 79 28.79 -11.06 13.10
C HIS A 79 28.00 -10.71 11.86
N ALA A 80 26.98 -9.81 11.99
CA ALA A 80 26.22 -9.31 10.88
C ALA A 80 25.96 -7.80 10.96
N TYR A 81 25.86 -7.20 9.80
CA TYR A 81 25.52 -5.81 9.61
C TYR A 81 24.45 -5.69 8.54
N ALA A 82 23.48 -4.79 8.75
CA ALA A 82 22.55 -4.31 7.74
C ALA A 82 22.32 -2.81 7.94
N GLY A 83 22.36 -2.03 6.86
CA GLY A 83 22.13 -0.59 6.92
C GLY A 83 22.23 0.07 5.55
N THR A 84 21.80 1.33 5.44
CA THR A 84 21.90 2.12 4.20
C THR A 84 23.31 2.66 3.93
N ALA A 85 24.16 2.72 4.94
CA ALA A 85 25.57 3.10 4.82
C ALA A 85 26.46 1.89 4.57
N ALA A 86 27.65 2.12 4.02
CA ALA A 86 28.66 1.07 3.90
C ALA A 86 29.05 0.52 5.27
N PRO A 87 29.21 -0.82 5.42
CA PRO A 87 29.62 -1.42 6.69
C PRO A 87 31.02 -0.95 7.08
N GLY A 88 31.20 -0.75 8.38
CA GLY A 88 32.52 -0.53 8.98
C GLY A 88 33.33 -1.82 9.08
N SER A 89 34.33 -1.83 9.98
CA SER A 89 35.08 -3.04 10.29
C SER A 89 34.17 -4.05 11.01
N TRP A 90 34.36 -5.34 10.74
CA TRP A 90 33.48 -6.41 11.25
C TRP A 90 33.35 -6.43 12.79
N TRP A 91 34.39 -6.03 13.53
CA TRP A 91 34.30 -5.94 15.02
C TRP A 91 33.38 -4.84 15.53
N SER A 92 32.92 -3.95 14.64
CA SER A 92 31.91 -2.92 14.95
C SER A 92 30.51 -3.31 14.50
N PHE A 93 30.33 -4.51 13.92
CA PHE A 93 29.02 -4.96 13.50
C PHE A 93 28.11 -5.10 14.73
N PRO A 94 26.89 -4.56 14.66
CA PRO A 94 26.02 -4.49 15.83
C PRO A 94 25.44 -5.84 16.25
N ALA A 95 25.30 -6.78 15.31
CA ALA A 95 24.80 -8.12 15.59
C ALA A 95 25.98 -9.11 15.64
N GLN A 96 26.13 -9.81 16.77
CA GLN A 96 27.22 -10.76 16.98
C GLN A 96 26.79 -11.91 17.90
N ALA A 97 27.34 -13.09 17.68
CA ALA A 97 27.06 -14.30 18.45
C ALA A 97 28.29 -15.18 18.53
N VAL A 98 28.53 -15.77 19.72
CA VAL A 98 29.50 -16.86 19.96
C VAL A 98 28.72 -18.16 20.05
N HIS A 99 29.21 -19.19 19.39
CA HIS A 99 28.51 -20.48 19.26
C HIS A 99 29.26 -21.57 20.10
N ASP A 100 28.59 -22.03 21.16
CA ASP A 100 29.05 -23.16 21.98
C ASP A 100 27.82 -24.03 22.35
N PRO A 101 27.64 -25.22 21.75
CA PRO A 101 28.51 -25.84 20.75
C PRO A 101 28.50 -25.13 19.40
N TYR A 102 29.49 -25.42 18.53
CA TYR A 102 29.59 -24.93 17.19
C TYR A 102 28.34 -25.30 16.35
N VAL A 103 27.91 -24.42 15.47
CA VAL A 103 26.70 -24.59 14.65
C VAL A 103 27.01 -24.58 13.16
N ASP A 104 26.21 -25.29 12.37
CA ASP A 104 26.35 -25.28 10.92
C ASP A 104 25.80 -23.99 10.29
N THR A 105 24.81 -23.39 10.94
CA THR A 105 24.17 -22.15 10.47
C THR A 105 23.74 -21.27 11.64
N PHE A 106 23.72 -19.95 11.41
CA PHE A 106 23.13 -18.99 12.33
C PHE A 106 22.43 -17.85 11.57
N THR A 107 21.24 -17.47 12.02
CA THR A 107 20.42 -16.45 11.34
C THR A 107 20.20 -15.23 12.23
N TYR A 108 20.56 -14.05 11.72
CA TYR A 108 20.24 -12.76 12.31
C TYR A 108 18.97 -12.21 11.72
N ALA A 109 18.19 -11.50 12.54
CA ALA A 109 16.98 -10.80 12.14
C ALA A 109 17.09 -9.30 12.46
N PHE A 110 16.78 -8.46 11.50
CA PHE A 110 16.77 -7.01 11.61
C PHE A 110 15.38 -6.49 11.26
N SER A 111 14.77 -5.68 12.12
CA SER A 111 13.51 -5.02 11.83
C SER A 111 13.72 -3.97 10.72
N LEU A 112 12.94 -4.06 9.63
CA LEU A 112 13.00 -3.07 8.55
C LEU A 112 12.59 -1.66 9.04
N ALA A 113 11.65 -1.60 9.99
CA ALA A 113 11.23 -0.34 10.62
C ALA A 113 12.37 0.30 11.43
N ASP A 114 13.14 -0.50 12.19
CA ASP A 114 14.29 0.01 12.97
C ASP A 114 15.45 0.45 12.06
N LEU A 115 15.60 -0.19 10.90
CA LEU A 115 16.54 0.24 9.86
C LEU A 115 16.07 1.49 9.09
N GLY A 116 14.81 1.89 9.26
CA GLY A 116 14.21 3.03 8.57
C GLY A 116 14.02 2.82 7.07
N VAL A 117 13.84 1.58 6.63
CA VAL A 117 13.76 1.20 5.21
C VAL A 117 12.47 0.46 4.88
N GLY A 118 12.07 0.55 3.62
CA GLY A 118 10.91 -0.14 3.05
C GLY A 118 11.24 -0.82 1.72
N ALA A 119 10.25 -1.43 1.12
CA ALA A 119 10.42 -2.12 -0.16
C ALA A 119 10.92 -1.17 -1.26
N GLY A 120 11.94 -1.58 -1.99
CA GLY A 120 12.64 -0.80 -3.01
C GLY A 120 13.89 -0.07 -2.49
N ASP A 121 14.06 0.06 -1.17
CA ASP A 121 15.28 0.65 -0.62
C ASP A 121 16.44 -0.33 -0.69
N THR A 122 17.64 0.21 -0.88
CA THR A 122 18.87 -0.58 -0.98
C THR A 122 19.61 -0.58 0.35
N LEU A 123 19.98 -1.76 0.82
CA LEU A 123 20.79 -2.00 2.01
C LEU A 123 22.16 -2.53 1.64
N GLN A 124 23.16 -2.12 2.39
CA GLN A 124 24.46 -2.78 2.45
C GLN A 124 24.39 -3.84 3.55
N VAL A 125 24.57 -5.10 3.21
CA VAL A 125 24.54 -6.22 4.15
C VAL A 125 25.90 -6.89 4.16
N ALA A 126 26.43 -7.11 5.36
CA ALA A 126 27.73 -7.78 5.52
C ALA A 126 27.65 -8.84 6.62
N GLY A 127 28.39 -9.93 6.42
CA GLY A 127 28.58 -11.00 7.37
C GLY A 127 30.07 -11.28 7.57
N HIS A 128 30.43 -11.59 8.79
CA HIS A 128 31.77 -12.07 9.13
C HIS A 128 31.62 -13.28 10.06
N ALA A 129 32.49 -14.28 9.88
CA ALA A 129 32.45 -15.46 10.75
C ALA A 129 33.81 -16.12 10.91
N PHE A 130 33.97 -16.73 12.07
CA PHE A 130 35.04 -17.67 12.36
C PHE A 130 34.50 -19.10 12.27
N PHE A 131 35.28 -19.95 11.66
CA PHE A 131 34.90 -21.35 11.41
C PHE A 131 35.96 -22.29 11.99
N MET A 132 35.50 -23.44 12.44
CA MET A 132 36.36 -24.55 12.85
C MET A 132 35.85 -25.87 12.30
N THR A 133 36.80 -26.76 11.99
CA THR A 133 36.46 -28.14 11.62
C THR A 133 36.56 -29.04 12.87
N PRO A 134 35.96 -30.23 12.86
CA PRO A 134 36.18 -31.22 13.93
C PRO A 134 37.64 -31.63 14.17
N SER A 135 38.50 -31.41 13.14
CA SER A 135 39.95 -31.61 13.24
C SER A 135 40.74 -30.38 13.72
N TYR A 136 40.04 -29.36 14.23
CA TYR A 136 40.58 -28.10 14.75
C TYR A 136 41.31 -27.23 13.69
N SER A 137 40.97 -27.36 12.41
CA SER A 137 41.39 -26.38 11.41
C SER A 137 40.52 -25.11 11.55
N PHE A 138 41.18 -23.95 11.47
CA PHE A 138 40.53 -22.62 11.62
C PHE A 138 40.43 -21.90 10.28
N ALA A 139 39.35 -21.18 10.08
CA ALA A 139 39.17 -20.23 8.98
C ALA A 139 38.40 -19.00 9.45
N GLU A 140 38.68 -17.87 8.80
CA GLU A 140 37.98 -16.61 8.93
C GLU A 140 37.46 -16.21 7.55
N ALA A 141 36.22 -15.74 7.48
CA ALA A 141 35.65 -15.30 6.22
C ALA A 141 34.69 -14.12 6.42
N GLN A 142 34.65 -13.26 5.42
CA GLN A 142 33.73 -12.11 5.37
C GLN A 142 33.05 -12.09 4.00
N GLY A 143 31.77 -11.74 3.99
CA GLY A 143 30.97 -11.52 2.80
C GLY A 143 30.23 -10.20 2.87
N GLN A 144 29.92 -9.64 1.72
CA GLN A 144 29.10 -8.44 1.59
C GLN A 144 28.22 -8.55 0.36
N VAL A 145 26.99 -8.01 0.44
CA VAL A 145 26.06 -7.94 -0.68
C VAL A 145 25.26 -6.65 -0.57
N GLU A 146 24.97 -6.06 -1.71
CA GLU A 146 23.94 -5.03 -1.83
C GLU A 146 22.59 -5.73 -1.98
N PHE A 147 21.66 -5.43 -1.10
CA PHE A 147 20.35 -6.07 -1.06
C PHE A 147 19.25 -5.02 -1.22
N VAL A 148 18.43 -5.18 -2.25
CA VAL A 148 17.22 -4.37 -2.40
C VAL A 148 16.12 -5.02 -1.59
N VAL A 149 15.55 -4.30 -0.62
CA VAL A 149 14.44 -4.78 0.19
C VAL A 149 13.30 -5.18 -0.72
N GLN A 150 13.00 -6.47 -0.74
CA GLN A 150 11.98 -7.04 -1.61
C GLN A 150 10.60 -6.75 -1.07
N ARG A 151 9.65 -6.50 -1.99
CA ARG A 151 8.26 -6.42 -1.60
C ARG A 151 7.72 -7.83 -1.38
N CYS A 152 7.12 -8.03 -0.23
CA CYS A 152 6.35 -9.22 0.01
C CYS A 152 4.99 -9.09 -0.69
N GLY A 153 4.75 -9.88 -1.71
CA GLY A 153 3.53 -9.83 -2.52
C GLY A 153 2.23 -10.14 -1.77
N ASN A 154 2.27 -10.24 -0.43
CA ASN A 154 1.15 -10.73 0.38
C ASN A 154 0.85 -9.91 1.64
N VAL A 155 1.39 -8.70 1.79
CA VAL A 155 0.96 -7.82 2.89
C VAL A 155 -0.13 -6.92 2.33
N PRO A 156 -1.39 -7.13 2.73
CA PRO A 156 -2.44 -6.20 2.37
C PRO A 156 -2.08 -4.79 2.82
N PRO A 157 -2.37 -3.75 2.02
CA PRO A 157 -2.21 -2.37 2.46
C PRO A 157 -2.87 -2.19 3.83
N GLN A 158 -2.29 -1.33 4.66
CA GLN A 158 -2.94 -0.99 5.94
C GLN A 158 -4.30 -0.38 5.62
N PRO A 159 -5.41 -0.98 6.04
CA PRO A 159 -6.73 -0.43 5.79
C PRO A 159 -6.85 0.99 6.36
N GLY A 160 -7.59 1.88 5.65
CA GLY A 160 -7.74 3.30 6.01
C GLY A 160 -6.81 4.27 5.26
N LYS A 161 -5.84 3.73 4.47
CA LYS A 161 -5.04 4.48 3.51
C LYS A 161 -5.04 3.76 2.16
N ASP A 162 -6.22 3.29 1.77
CA ASP A 162 -6.39 2.44 0.60
C ASP A 162 -7.70 2.71 -0.12
N ILE A 163 -7.73 2.33 -1.39
CA ILE A 163 -8.91 2.28 -2.24
C ILE A 163 -8.99 0.91 -2.90
N VAL A 164 -10.18 0.34 -2.98
CA VAL A 164 -10.39 -0.92 -3.71
C VAL A 164 -10.81 -0.61 -5.13
N VAL A 165 -10.13 -1.21 -6.11
CA VAL A 165 -10.37 -0.98 -7.54
C VAL A 165 -10.80 -2.27 -8.22
N TYR A 166 -11.94 -2.21 -8.88
CA TYR A 166 -12.46 -3.24 -9.78
C TYR A 166 -12.63 -2.64 -11.17
N ASN A 167 -12.08 -3.27 -12.18
CA ASN A 167 -12.21 -2.80 -13.57
C ASN A 167 -13.16 -3.64 -14.38
N ASP A 168 -14.29 -3.95 -13.78
CA ASP A 168 -15.39 -4.72 -14.38
C ASP A 168 -16.65 -4.53 -13.52
N ILE A 169 -17.75 -4.12 -14.11
CA ILE A 169 -19.05 -4.00 -13.45
C ILE A 169 -19.70 -5.39 -13.26
N ASN A 170 -19.40 -6.33 -14.13
CA ASN A 170 -20.11 -7.60 -14.22
C ASN A 170 -20.00 -8.53 -13.02
N PRO A 171 -18.93 -8.52 -12.18
CA PRO A 171 -18.93 -9.23 -10.92
C PRO A 171 -20.08 -8.87 -9.98
N PHE A 172 -20.64 -7.67 -10.13
CA PHE A 172 -21.65 -7.08 -9.24
C PHE A 172 -23.06 -7.11 -9.81
N ASP A 173 -23.23 -7.35 -11.11
CA ASP A 173 -24.56 -7.49 -11.72
C ASP A 173 -25.22 -8.83 -11.33
N ASN A 174 -26.52 -8.96 -11.57
CA ASN A 174 -27.25 -10.19 -11.20
C ASN A 174 -26.66 -11.46 -11.83
N LYS A 175 -26.03 -11.36 -13.00
CA LYS A 175 -25.46 -12.52 -13.68
C LYS A 175 -24.13 -12.94 -13.04
N GLY A 176 -23.25 -12.00 -12.71
CA GLY A 176 -22.05 -12.25 -11.92
C GLY A 176 -22.40 -12.70 -10.50
N MET A 177 -23.38 -12.05 -9.88
CA MET A 177 -23.88 -12.37 -8.54
C MET A 177 -24.66 -13.70 -8.47
N ALA A 178 -24.93 -14.37 -9.60
CA ALA A 178 -25.37 -15.76 -9.58
C ALA A 178 -24.29 -16.71 -9.01
N ASN A 179 -23.02 -16.28 -9.04
CA ASN A 179 -21.94 -16.98 -8.37
C ASN A 179 -21.94 -16.65 -6.86
N PRO A 180 -22.07 -17.65 -5.96
CA PRO A 180 -22.03 -17.43 -4.52
C PRO A 180 -20.72 -16.79 -4.02
N ASN A 181 -19.59 -17.01 -4.70
CA ASN A 181 -18.31 -16.37 -4.33
C ASN A 181 -18.32 -14.87 -4.64
N ASN A 182 -18.98 -14.41 -5.70
CA ASN A 182 -19.16 -12.98 -5.94
C ASN A 182 -20.06 -12.34 -4.85
N GLN A 183 -21.09 -13.07 -4.36
CA GLN A 183 -21.86 -12.61 -3.20
C GLN A 183 -21.02 -12.55 -1.94
N LEU A 184 -20.15 -13.56 -1.71
CA LEU A 184 -19.20 -13.56 -0.60
C LEU A 184 -18.21 -12.40 -0.70
N MET A 185 -17.69 -12.10 -1.91
CA MET A 185 -16.84 -10.95 -2.17
C MET A 185 -17.52 -9.65 -1.74
N VAL A 186 -18.75 -9.41 -2.16
CA VAL A 186 -19.51 -8.20 -1.77
C VAL A 186 -19.74 -8.15 -0.27
N LYS A 187 -20.12 -9.27 0.35
CA LYS A 187 -20.24 -9.37 1.81
C LYS A 187 -18.95 -8.97 2.51
N ASN A 188 -17.82 -9.57 2.13
CA ASN A 188 -16.52 -9.28 2.70
C ASN A 188 -16.12 -7.82 2.49
N LEU A 189 -16.36 -7.28 1.28
CA LEU A 189 -16.02 -5.90 0.92
C LEU A 189 -16.73 -4.86 1.80
N VAL A 190 -18.03 -5.03 2.07
CA VAL A 190 -18.78 -4.06 2.88
C VAL A 190 -18.50 -4.17 4.39
N VAL A 191 -18.01 -5.33 4.86
CA VAL A 191 -17.60 -5.52 6.26
C VAL A 191 -16.09 -5.37 6.47
N TYR A 192 -15.31 -5.25 5.40
CA TYR A 192 -13.87 -5.09 5.47
C TYR A 192 -13.48 -3.78 6.14
N THR A 193 -12.74 -3.89 7.23
CA THR A 193 -12.22 -2.74 7.98
C THR A 193 -10.83 -3.06 8.54
N THR A 194 -10.12 -2.02 9.02
CA THR A 194 -8.86 -2.17 9.76
C THR A 194 -9.02 -2.87 11.10
N SER A 195 -10.19 -2.74 11.74
CA SER A 195 -10.40 -3.11 13.14
C SER A 195 -11.44 -4.21 13.33
N GLY A 196 -11.84 -4.88 12.25
CA GLY A 196 -12.86 -5.94 12.27
C GLY A 196 -14.17 -5.54 11.59
N PRO A 197 -15.25 -6.32 11.73
CA PRO A 197 -16.52 -6.06 11.08
C PRO A 197 -17.09 -4.69 11.46
N ARG A 198 -17.70 -4.00 10.47
CA ARG A 198 -18.40 -2.74 10.72
C ARG A 198 -19.66 -2.97 11.53
N ASP A 199 -20.02 -1.99 12.35
CA ASP A 199 -21.29 -2.04 13.09
C ASP A 199 -22.48 -2.06 12.14
N THR A 200 -23.51 -2.80 12.53
CA THR A 200 -24.80 -2.81 11.81
C THR A 200 -25.51 -1.46 11.94
N GLY A 201 -26.46 -1.19 11.05
CA GLY A 201 -27.20 0.08 11.03
C GLY A 201 -26.48 1.21 10.32
N THR A 202 -25.33 0.94 9.68
CA THR A 202 -24.58 1.90 8.89
C THR A 202 -25.04 1.90 7.43
N LYS A 203 -24.53 2.87 6.65
CA LYS A 203 -24.93 3.06 5.25
C LYS A 203 -23.81 2.68 4.29
N VAL A 204 -24.22 2.17 3.14
CA VAL A 204 -23.42 2.08 1.91
C VAL A 204 -23.94 3.14 0.95
N LEU A 205 -23.04 3.92 0.36
CA LEU A 205 -23.35 4.97 -0.58
C LEU A 205 -23.04 4.51 -2.00
N PHE A 206 -24.01 4.57 -2.91
CA PHE A 206 -23.82 4.33 -4.34
C PHE A 206 -23.77 5.66 -5.07
N ASP A 207 -22.60 6.06 -5.57
CA ASP A 207 -22.46 7.16 -6.51
C ASP A 207 -22.59 6.62 -7.93
N ARG A 208 -23.77 6.75 -8.49
CA ARG A 208 -24.12 6.38 -9.87
C ARG A 208 -24.41 7.60 -10.75
N GLY A 209 -24.04 8.77 -10.29
CA GLY A 209 -24.04 10.02 -11.04
C GLY A 209 -22.89 10.13 -12.02
N ARG A 210 -22.42 11.34 -12.29
CA ARG A 210 -21.26 11.62 -13.17
C ARG A 210 -21.36 11.01 -14.55
N GLN A 211 -22.57 11.05 -15.14
CA GLN A 211 -22.84 10.46 -16.47
C GLN A 211 -22.51 8.96 -16.55
N SER A 212 -22.48 8.28 -15.42
CA SER A 212 -22.21 6.85 -15.34
C SER A 212 -23.24 6.05 -16.15
N VAL A 213 -22.77 4.97 -16.74
CA VAL A 213 -23.64 3.94 -17.36
C VAL A 213 -24.49 3.21 -16.33
N CYS A 214 -24.17 3.33 -15.06
CA CYS A 214 -24.89 2.72 -13.95
C CYS A 214 -26.14 3.52 -13.53
N GLY A 215 -26.40 4.66 -14.16
CA GLY A 215 -27.63 5.42 -13.96
C GLY A 215 -28.79 4.94 -14.83
N GLY A 216 -30.00 5.14 -14.36
CA GLY A 216 -31.22 4.92 -15.16
C GLY A 216 -31.40 3.48 -15.67
N THR A 217 -31.29 3.28 -16.98
CA THR A 217 -31.49 1.99 -17.66
C THR A 217 -30.17 1.26 -17.97
N GLY A 218 -29.02 1.75 -17.50
CA GLY A 218 -27.71 1.17 -17.75
C GLY A 218 -27.55 -0.23 -17.15
N GLU A 219 -26.43 -0.88 -17.46
CA GLU A 219 -26.14 -2.27 -17.02
C GLU A 219 -26.11 -2.45 -15.51
N CYS A 220 -25.73 -1.42 -14.77
CA CYS A 220 -25.72 -1.43 -13.31
C CYS A 220 -26.87 -0.61 -12.70
N ASN A 221 -28.03 -0.63 -13.32
CA ASN A 221 -29.26 -0.09 -12.75
C ASN A 221 -29.77 -0.93 -11.56
N ASP A 222 -30.79 -0.45 -10.88
CA ASP A 222 -31.34 -1.12 -9.69
C ASP A 222 -31.79 -2.56 -9.94
N ALA A 223 -32.37 -2.83 -11.10
CA ALA A 223 -32.83 -4.17 -11.47
C ALA A 223 -31.64 -5.14 -11.64
N ASN A 224 -30.57 -4.67 -12.28
CA ASN A 224 -29.37 -5.49 -12.52
C ASN A 224 -28.49 -5.64 -11.28
N LEU A 225 -28.57 -4.72 -10.33
CA LEU A 225 -27.86 -4.79 -9.04
C LEU A 225 -28.71 -5.36 -7.90
N ALA A 226 -29.90 -5.91 -8.17
CA ALA A 226 -30.84 -6.34 -7.14
C ALA A 226 -30.26 -7.38 -6.19
N THR A 227 -29.49 -8.36 -6.70
CA THR A 227 -28.84 -9.38 -5.87
C THR A 227 -27.76 -8.77 -4.99
N MET A 228 -26.88 -7.91 -5.53
CA MET A 228 -25.85 -7.20 -4.75
C MET A 228 -26.49 -6.36 -3.63
N ARG A 229 -27.52 -5.60 -3.95
CA ARG A 229 -28.25 -4.79 -2.96
C ARG A 229 -28.81 -5.65 -1.83
N SER A 230 -29.40 -6.81 -2.17
CA SER A 230 -29.91 -7.76 -1.17
C SER A 230 -28.80 -8.31 -0.27
N VAL A 231 -27.63 -8.64 -0.83
CA VAL A 231 -26.46 -9.11 -0.05
C VAL A 231 -26.00 -8.03 0.91
N ILE A 232 -25.89 -6.77 0.48
CA ILE A 232 -25.49 -5.63 1.32
C ILE A 232 -26.51 -5.44 2.47
N GLN A 233 -27.78 -5.44 2.16
CA GLN A 233 -28.86 -5.27 3.14
C GLN A 233 -28.89 -6.41 4.16
N ALA A 234 -28.61 -7.64 3.73
CA ALA A 234 -28.51 -8.81 4.61
C ALA A 234 -27.36 -8.70 5.64
N GLN A 235 -26.36 -7.83 5.40
CA GLN A 235 -25.32 -7.51 6.38
C GLN A 235 -25.73 -6.37 7.34
N GLY A 236 -26.96 -5.89 7.28
CA GLY A 236 -27.48 -4.83 8.15
C GLY A 236 -27.23 -3.40 7.65
N PHE A 237 -26.72 -3.23 6.42
CA PHE A 237 -26.50 -1.91 5.83
C PHE A 237 -27.75 -1.42 5.09
N SER A 238 -28.05 -0.13 5.19
CA SER A 238 -28.94 0.55 4.25
C SER A 238 -28.14 1.10 3.06
N ILE A 239 -28.77 1.20 1.90
CA ILE A 239 -28.13 1.76 0.70
C ILE A 239 -28.72 3.13 0.45
N GLU A 240 -27.85 4.12 0.29
CA GLU A 240 -28.17 5.49 -0.09
C GLU A 240 -27.63 5.76 -1.48
N GLU A 241 -28.39 6.49 -2.29
CA GLU A 241 -27.98 6.88 -3.64
C GLU A 241 -27.44 8.30 -3.62
N LEU A 242 -26.25 8.47 -4.17
CA LEU A 242 -25.66 9.76 -4.46
C LEU A 242 -25.51 9.87 -5.98
N ASN A 243 -26.38 10.64 -6.60
CA ASN A 243 -26.29 10.92 -8.03
C ASN A 243 -25.46 12.19 -8.24
N SER A 244 -24.14 12.07 -8.01
CA SER A 244 -23.21 13.17 -8.04
C SER A 244 -23.02 13.74 -9.45
N THR A 245 -22.70 15.03 -9.50
CA THR A 245 -22.08 15.69 -10.65
C THR A 245 -20.76 16.28 -10.20
N GLN A 246 -19.95 16.75 -11.13
CA GLN A 246 -18.68 17.39 -10.75
C GLN A 246 -18.90 18.49 -9.70
N GLY A 247 -18.14 18.44 -8.61
CA GLY A 247 -18.19 19.40 -7.51
C GLY A 247 -19.29 19.14 -6.47
N SER A 248 -20.05 18.03 -6.56
CA SER A 248 -21.20 17.78 -5.68
C SER A 248 -20.87 16.96 -4.44
N ILE A 249 -19.74 16.24 -4.38
CA ILE A 249 -19.30 15.54 -3.16
C ILE A 249 -18.66 16.55 -2.22
N THR A 250 -19.45 17.18 -1.37
CA THR A 250 -18.99 18.20 -0.42
C THR A 250 -18.79 17.66 0.99
N ALA A 251 -19.45 16.56 1.33
CA ALA A 251 -19.34 15.85 2.61
C ALA A 251 -19.85 14.42 2.47
N ILE A 252 -19.40 13.53 3.35
CA ILE A 252 -19.93 12.17 3.52
C ILE A 252 -20.45 12.05 4.94
N ALA A 253 -21.69 11.59 5.08
CA ALA A 253 -22.32 11.45 6.40
C ALA A 253 -21.58 10.39 7.24
N PRO A 254 -21.46 10.56 8.56
CA PRO A 254 -20.68 9.65 9.42
C PRO A 254 -21.23 8.22 9.48
N GLU A 255 -22.52 8.03 9.15
CA GLU A 255 -23.13 6.71 9.05
C GLU A 255 -22.69 5.92 7.80
N VAL A 256 -22.20 6.61 6.77
CA VAL A 256 -21.67 5.97 5.58
C VAL A 256 -20.32 5.33 5.93
N LYS A 257 -20.16 4.05 5.58
CA LYS A 257 -18.91 3.32 5.82
C LYS A 257 -18.24 2.80 4.54
N VAL A 258 -19.02 2.66 3.48
CA VAL A 258 -18.54 2.26 2.16
C VAL A 258 -19.18 3.18 1.11
N ILE A 259 -18.37 3.67 0.19
CA ILE A 259 -18.84 4.37 -1.01
C ILE A 259 -18.39 3.60 -2.25
N PHE A 260 -19.33 3.30 -3.15
CA PHE A 260 -19.07 2.76 -4.47
C PHE A 260 -19.16 3.88 -5.49
N LEU A 261 -18.08 4.12 -6.21
CA LEU A 261 -17.99 5.06 -7.32
C LEU A 261 -18.19 4.24 -8.61
N TRP A 262 -19.39 4.28 -9.17
CA TRP A 262 -19.81 3.43 -10.28
C TRP A 262 -19.46 4.05 -11.62
N ASN A 263 -18.38 3.60 -12.24
CA ASN A 263 -17.92 3.96 -13.57
C ASN A 263 -18.15 5.46 -13.89
N PRO A 264 -17.55 6.37 -13.11
CA PRO A 264 -17.75 7.81 -13.29
C PRO A 264 -17.12 8.29 -14.59
N ARG A 265 -17.78 9.24 -15.27
CA ARG A 265 -17.35 9.87 -16.54
C ARG A 265 -17.20 11.37 -16.44
N GLU A 266 -17.40 11.93 -15.30
CA GLU A 266 -17.06 13.31 -14.97
C GLU A 266 -15.92 13.32 -13.97
N THR A 267 -14.97 14.21 -14.19
CA THR A 267 -13.77 14.35 -13.34
C THR A 267 -14.16 14.73 -11.92
N PHE A 268 -13.34 14.29 -10.97
CA PHE A 268 -13.42 14.72 -9.58
C PHE A 268 -12.61 15.99 -9.39
N THR A 269 -13.18 16.98 -8.73
CA THR A 269 -12.45 18.17 -8.27
C THR A 269 -11.51 17.83 -7.11
N ASN A 270 -10.48 18.63 -6.88
CA ASN A 270 -9.59 18.45 -5.72
C ASN A 270 -10.37 18.51 -4.39
N ALA A 271 -11.42 19.31 -4.30
CA ALA A 271 -12.28 19.39 -3.13
C ALA A 271 -12.98 18.05 -2.84
N GLU A 272 -13.56 17.43 -3.87
CA GLU A 272 -14.21 16.12 -3.74
C GLU A 272 -13.24 15.01 -3.40
N VAL A 273 -12.06 15.00 -4.05
CA VAL A 273 -10.99 14.04 -3.72
C VAL A 273 -10.56 14.20 -2.27
N ASN A 274 -10.46 15.44 -1.76
CA ASN A 274 -10.12 15.67 -0.35
C ASN A 274 -11.19 15.14 0.61
N VAL A 275 -12.48 15.23 0.25
CA VAL A 275 -13.57 14.60 1.02
C VAL A 275 -13.40 13.08 1.05
N LEU A 276 -13.11 12.46 -0.10
CA LEU A 276 -12.88 11.00 -0.19
C LEU A 276 -11.61 10.55 0.56
N LYS A 277 -10.53 11.35 0.50
CA LYS A 277 -9.30 11.11 1.29
C LYS A 277 -9.57 11.19 2.79
N GLY A 278 -10.30 12.20 3.25
CA GLY A 278 -10.72 12.33 4.64
C GLY A 278 -11.57 11.15 5.08
N PHE A 279 -12.55 10.76 4.27
CA PHE A 279 -13.38 9.58 4.52
C PHE A 279 -12.56 8.28 4.64
N ALA A 280 -11.59 8.08 3.75
CA ALA A 280 -10.70 6.93 3.81
C ALA A 280 -9.81 6.97 5.06
N ALA A 281 -9.25 8.14 5.41
CA ALA A 281 -8.40 8.32 6.59
C ALA A 281 -9.12 8.01 7.90
N GLU A 282 -10.44 8.25 7.95
CA GLU A 282 -11.33 7.91 9.08
C GLU A 282 -11.80 6.44 9.06
N GLY A 283 -11.23 5.61 8.19
CA GLY A 283 -11.56 4.18 8.07
C GLY A 283 -12.75 3.88 7.16
N GLY A 284 -13.24 4.86 6.39
CA GLY A 284 -14.23 4.64 5.32
C GLY A 284 -13.63 3.82 4.18
N ARG A 285 -14.48 3.08 3.47
CA ARG A 285 -14.05 2.27 2.31
C ARG A 285 -14.49 2.96 1.01
N VAL A 286 -13.51 3.37 0.20
CA VAL A 286 -13.76 3.82 -1.17
C VAL A 286 -13.56 2.63 -2.10
N VAL A 287 -14.55 2.35 -2.93
CA VAL A 287 -14.54 1.30 -3.96
C VAL A 287 -14.75 1.98 -5.31
N PHE A 288 -13.77 1.90 -6.19
CA PHE A 288 -13.89 2.39 -7.55
C PHE A 288 -14.23 1.24 -8.48
N ILE A 289 -15.30 1.39 -9.24
CA ILE A 289 -15.71 0.42 -10.26
C ILE A 289 -15.46 1.06 -11.62
N GLY A 290 -14.42 0.61 -12.31
CA GLY A 290 -14.04 1.00 -13.65
C GLY A 290 -14.51 0.02 -14.71
N GLU A 291 -13.99 0.19 -15.91
CA GLU A 291 -14.28 -0.65 -17.08
C GLU A 291 -13.12 -0.62 -18.08
N TRP A 292 -13.20 -1.45 -19.11
CA TRP A 292 -12.23 -1.44 -20.21
C TRP A 292 -12.55 -0.37 -21.26
N GLN A 293 -11.53 0.00 -22.05
CA GLN A 293 -11.61 1.11 -23.00
C GLN A 293 -12.74 0.98 -24.03
N GLY A 294 -13.09 -0.24 -24.45
CA GLY A 294 -14.14 -0.44 -25.45
C GLY A 294 -15.57 -0.33 -24.92
N TYR A 295 -15.72 -0.28 -23.60
CA TYR A 295 -17.01 -0.13 -22.93
C TYR A 295 -17.20 1.28 -22.35
N TYR A 296 -16.98 2.32 -23.05
CA TYR A 296 -16.93 3.71 -22.58
C TYR A 296 -15.54 4.18 -22.12
N ASP A 297 -14.92 4.97 -22.93
CA ASP A 297 -13.57 5.49 -22.72
C ASP A 297 -13.51 6.46 -21.52
N ALA A 298 -13.33 5.91 -20.33
CA ALA A 298 -13.14 6.67 -19.10
C ALA A 298 -11.77 6.40 -18.44
N ILE A 299 -10.86 5.71 -19.14
CA ILE A 299 -9.55 5.30 -18.60
C ILE A 299 -8.71 6.49 -18.12
N THR A 300 -8.68 7.57 -18.91
CA THR A 300 -7.94 8.79 -18.53
C THR A 300 -8.51 9.41 -17.25
N LEU A 301 -9.84 9.39 -17.10
CA LEU A 301 -10.51 9.91 -15.90
C LEU A 301 -10.24 9.04 -14.68
N GLU A 302 -10.28 7.72 -14.83
CA GLU A 302 -9.94 6.78 -13.76
C GLU A 302 -8.49 7.00 -13.29
N ASN A 303 -7.55 7.04 -14.23
CA ASN A 303 -6.14 7.25 -13.89
C ASN A 303 -5.88 8.65 -13.28
N ASP A 304 -6.59 9.70 -13.71
CA ASP A 304 -6.57 11.02 -13.07
C ASP A 304 -7.09 10.95 -11.62
N PHE A 305 -8.23 10.27 -11.42
CA PHE A 305 -8.80 10.10 -10.08
C PHE A 305 -7.87 9.32 -9.15
N LEU A 306 -7.35 8.16 -9.60
CA LEU A 306 -6.39 7.35 -8.82
C LEU A 306 -5.14 8.16 -8.48
N GLY A 307 -4.57 8.89 -9.45
CA GLY A 307 -3.43 9.78 -9.22
C GLY A 307 -3.74 10.89 -8.21
N LYS A 308 -4.92 11.52 -8.26
CA LYS A 308 -5.38 12.51 -7.28
C LYS A 308 -5.57 11.90 -5.89
N MET A 309 -6.03 10.65 -5.79
CA MET A 309 -6.05 9.91 -4.52
C MET A 309 -4.65 9.58 -4.00
N GLY A 310 -3.61 9.74 -4.82
CA GLY A 310 -2.22 9.42 -4.47
C GLY A 310 -1.85 7.97 -4.73
N ALA A 311 -2.68 7.22 -5.45
CA ALA A 311 -2.35 5.88 -5.91
C ALA A 311 -1.39 5.94 -7.10
N VAL A 312 -0.47 4.97 -7.17
CA VAL A 312 0.43 4.78 -8.32
C VAL A 312 -0.19 3.83 -9.36
N MET A 313 -1.18 3.05 -8.93
CA MET A 313 -1.94 2.14 -9.79
C MET A 313 -2.54 2.85 -11.01
N THR A 314 -2.53 2.16 -12.15
CA THR A 314 -3.18 2.64 -13.37
C THR A 314 -4.00 1.55 -14.04
N ASN A 315 -5.09 1.93 -14.70
CA ASN A 315 -5.85 1.11 -15.62
C ASN A 315 -5.25 1.24 -17.02
N THR A 316 -4.98 0.11 -17.72
CA THR A 316 -4.44 0.10 -19.08
C THR A 316 -5.50 0.25 -20.14
N GLY A 317 -6.78 0.04 -19.82
CA GLY A 317 -7.89 -0.06 -20.76
C GLY A 317 -7.96 -1.38 -21.55
N GLN A 318 -6.99 -2.28 -21.39
CA GLN A 318 -6.93 -3.55 -22.10
C GLN A 318 -7.90 -4.57 -21.49
N ALA A 319 -8.92 -4.98 -22.23
CA ALA A 319 -9.81 -6.05 -21.81
C ALA A 319 -9.16 -7.43 -21.90
N VAL A 320 -9.46 -8.27 -20.92
CA VAL A 320 -9.13 -9.71 -20.91
C VAL A 320 -10.32 -10.50 -20.39
N ASP A 321 -10.31 -11.81 -20.61
CA ASP A 321 -11.32 -12.76 -20.13
C ASP A 321 -12.75 -12.31 -20.45
N CYS A 322 -12.98 -11.90 -21.71
CA CYS A 322 -14.28 -11.45 -22.17
C CYS A 322 -15.33 -12.58 -22.21
N GLY A 323 -16.55 -12.22 -21.84
CA GLY A 323 -17.64 -13.16 -21.54
C GLY A 323 -17.59 -13.56 -20.05
N TYR A 324 -18.73 -14.03 -19.51
CA TYR A 324 -18.76 -14.42 -18.10
C TYR A 324 -17.91 -15.66 -17.88
N ASN A 325 -16.70 -15.44 -17.35
CA ASN A 325 -15.73 -16.46 -17.02
C ASN A 325 -15.56 -16.57 -15.51
N THR A 326 -15.46 -17.82 -15.02
CA THR A 326 -15.16 -18.08 -13.62
C THR A 326 -13.68 -18.36 -13.48
N LEU A 327 -12.97 -17.47 -12.81
CA LEU A 327 -11.55 -17.58 -12.50
C LEU A 327 -11.38 -18.48 -11.26
N PRO A 328 -10.49 -19.48 -11.29
CA PRO A 328 -10.31 -20.44 -10.19
C PRO A 328 -9.60 -19.81 -8.99
N SER A 329 -9.56 -20.53 -7.87
CA SER A 329 -8.86 -20.12 -6.63
C SER A 329 -7.40 -19.73 -6.84
N ALA A 330 -6.72 -20.34 -7.81
CA ALA A 330 -5.32 -19.99 -8.16
C ALA A 330 -5.17 -18.55 -8.65
N SER A 331 -6.23 -17.94 -9.20
CA SER A 331 -6.25 -16.54 -9.59
C SER A 331 -6.46 -15.57 -8.43
N LEU A 332 -6.96 -16.04 -7.29
CA LEU A 332 -7.23 -15.23 -6.11
C LEU A 332 -5.97 -15.06 -5.26
N ARG A 333 -5.87 -13.91 -4.57
CA ARG A 333 -4.84 -13.69 -3.55
C ARG A 333 -5.46 -13.61 -2.17
N PRO A 334 -4.80 -14.14 -1.12
CA PRO A 334 -5.31 -14.12 0.25
C PRO A 334 -5.50 -12.68 0.73
N HIS A 335 -6.73 -12.27 0.99
CA HIS A 335 -7.09 -10.95 1.51
C HIS A 335 -8.43 -11.05 2.26
N GLN A 336 -8.74 -10.11 3.16
CA GLN A 336 -10.04 -10.13 3.84
C GLN A 336 -11.21 -10.09 2.84
N ILE A 337 -11.07 -9.37 1.73
CA ILE A 337 -12.10 -9.29 0.69
C ILE A 337 -12.28 -10.63 -0.05
N THR A 338 -11.22 -11.37 -0.26
CA THR A 338 -11.24 -12.68 -0.95
C THR A 338 -11.34 -13.87 0.01
N GLN A 339 -11.46 -13.62 1.32
CA GLN A 339 -11.49 -14.67 2.33
C GLN A 339 -12.67 -15.63 2.13
N GLY A 340 -12.35 -16.92 2.08
CA GLY A 340 -13.34 -17.99 1.91
C GLY A 340 -13.84 -18.17 0.48
N MET A 341 -13.38 -17.37 -0.50
CA MET A 341 -13.70 -17.54 -1.90
C MET A 341 -12.86 -18.67 -2.52
N THR A 342 -13.46 -19.41 -3.42
CA THR A 342 -12.79 -20.46 -4.22
C THR A 342 -12.66 -20.10 -5.70
N ASP A 343 -13.38 -19.08 -6.12
CA ASP A 343 -13.39 -18.58 -7.49
C ASP A 343 -14.00 -17.16 -7.54
N VAL A 344 -13.97 -16.52 -8.70
CA VAL A 344 -14.69 -15.27 -8.98
C VAL A 344 -15.17 -15.25 -10.41
N THR A 345 -16.40 -14.82 -10.66
CA THR A 345 -16.94 -14.63 -12.02
C THR A 345 -16.79 -13.17 -12.45
N ILE A 346 -16.20 -12.97 -13.62
CA ILE A 346 -15.92 -11.67 -14.24
C ILE A 346 -16.40 -11.67 -15.70
N ALA A 347 -16.38 -10.49 -16.38
CA ALA A 347 -16.61 -10.42 -17.83
C ALA A 347 -15.93 -9.20 -18.46
N CYS A 348 -14.92 -9.43 -19.34
CA CYS A 348 -14.18 -8.36 -20.02
C CYS A 348 -13.51 -7.35 -19.06
N SER A 349 -12.85 -7.84 -18.03
CA SER A 349 -12.17 -6.98 -17.05
C SER A 349 -10.96 -6.26 -17.67
N SER A 350 -10.76 -5.01 -17.32
CA SER A 350 -9.56 -4.27 -17.72
C SER A 350 -8.36 -4.58 -16.85
N VAL A 351 -7.18 -4.57 -17.47
CA VAL A 351 -5.90 -4.87 -16.79
C VAL A 351 -5.43 -3.67 -15.99
N LEU A 352 -5.12 -3.90 -14.71
CA LEU A 352 -4.45 -2.95 -13.82
C LEU A 352 -2.94 -3.15 -13.86
N VAL A 353 -2.20 -2.04 -13.76
CA VAL A 353 -0.78 -2.03 -13.42
C VAL A 353 -0.65 -1.55 -11.98
N PRO A 354 -0.47 -2.45 -11.01
CA PRO A 354 -0.33 -2.07 -9.61
C PRO A 354 0.94 -1.27 -9.38
N GLY A 355 0.85 -0.30 -8.47
CA GLY A 355 2.02 0.36 -7.90
C GLY A 355 2.75 -0.57 -6.91
N PRO A 356 3.91 -0.12 -6.47
CA PRO A 356 4.76 -0.92 -5.59
C PRO A 356 4.14 -1.23 -4.21
N ASN A 357 3.16 -0.50 -3.71
CA ASN A 357 2.47 -0.72 -2.42
C ASN A 357 1.04 -1.26 -2.58
N ASP A 358 0.67 -1.66 -3.79
CA ASP A 358 -0.68 -2.12 -4.07
C ASP A 358 -0.78 -3.64 -3.94
N TYR A 359 -1.95 -4.13 -3.56
CA TYR A 359 -2.19 -5.54 -3.32
C TYR A 359 -3.21 -6.09 -4.32
N PRO A 360 -2.80 -6.98 -5.25
CA PRO A 360 -3.74 -7.65 -6.14
C PRO A 360 -4.75 -8.50 -5.37
N LEU A 361 -6.03 -8.41 -5.74
CA LEU A 361 -7.08 -9.29 -5.20
C LEU A 361 -7.26 -10.53 -6.07
N TYR A 362 -7.26 -10.35 -7.38
CA TYR A 362 -7.28 -11.47 -8.32
C TYR A 362 -6.66 -11.10 -9.68
N TYR A 363 -6.26 -12.15 -10.37
CA TYR A 363 -5.60 -12.11 -11.66
C TYR A 363 -6.51 -12.71 -12.74
N ASP A 364 -6.13 -12.50 -14.00
CA ASP A 364 -6.76 -13.10 -15.18
C ASP A 364 -6.64 -14.64 -15.17
N SER A 365 -7.29 -15.29 -16.13
CA SER A 365 -7.28 -16.75 -16.29
C SER A 365 -5.87 -17.34 -16.50
N THR A 366 -4.90 -16.52 -16.96
CA THR A 366 -3.49 -16.91 -17.10
C THR A 366 -2.65 -16.66 -15.85
N ASN A 367 -3.23 -16.04 -14.83
CA ASN A 367 -2.59 -15.65 -13.58
C ASN A 367 -1.38 -14.69 -13.75
N THR A 368 -1.42 -13.86 -14.81
CA THR A 368 -0.34 -12.92 -15.16
C THR A 368 -0.73 -11.45 -15.09
N LYS A 369 -2.03 -11.13 -15.25
CA LYS A 369 -2.52 -9.75 -15.30
C LYS A 369 -3.47 -9.49 -14.14
N VAL A 370 -3.27 -8.39 -13.43
CA VAL A 370 -4.11 -7.97 -12.30
C VAL A 370 -5.41 -7.37 -12.83
N LEU A 371 -6.54 -7.79 -12.30
CA LEU A 371 -7.88 -7.33 -12.68
C LEU A 371 -8.59 -6.56 -11.58
N SER A 372 -8.24 -6.83 -10.33
CA SER A 372 -8.71 -6.09 -9.16
C SER A 372 -7.61 -6.01 -8.12
N ALA A 373 -7.54 -4.91 -7.42
CA ALA A 373 -6.52 -4.69 -6.40
C ALA A 373 -6.96 -3.68 -5.34
N VAL A 374 -6.27 -3.70 -4.20
CA VAL A 374 -6.31 -2.65 -3.20
C VAL A 374 -5.10 -1.75 -3.42
N ALA A 375 -5.35 -0.49 -3.78
CA ALA A 375 -4.29 0.49 -3.99
C ALA A 375 -4.02 1.28 -2.72
N THR A 376 -2.76 1.49 -2.40
CA THR A 376 -2.34 2.44 -1.36
C THR A 376 -2.57 3.86 -1.84
N ILE A 377 -3.13 4.73 -0.99
CA ILE A 377 -3.38 6.14 -1.29
C ILE A 377 -2.63 7.07 -0.34
N ASP A 378 -2.38 8.29 -0.81
CA ASP A 378 -1.92 9.38 0.05
C ASP A 378 -3.14 10.19 0.52
N VAL A 379 -3.43 10.16 1.82
CA VAL A 379 -4.55 10.89 2.42
C VAL A 379 -4.27 12.38 2.65
N THR A 380 -3.07 12.86 2.32
CA THR A 380 -2.74 14.30 2.38
C THR A 380 -3.67 15.09 1.45
N PRO A 381 -4.34 16.15 1.95
CA PRO A 381 -5.23 16.94 1.12
C PRO A 381 -4.51 17.58 -0.07
N LEU A 382 -5.16 17.57 -1.21
CA LEU A 382 -4.72 18.28 -2.41
C LEU A 382 -4.89 19.81 -2.22
N PRO A 383 -4.02 20.64 -2.82
CA PRO A 383 -4.20 22.08 -2.82
C PRO A 383 -5.52 22.43 -3.51
N LEU A 384 -6.38 23.16 -2.79
CA LEU A 384 -7.54 23.80 -3.39
C LEU A 384 -6.99 24.97 -4.20
N GLY A 385 -7.20 24.96 -5.53
CA GLY A 385 -6.82 26.11 -6.37
C GLY A 385 -7.35 27.39 -5.71
N LEU A 386 -6.49 28.39 -5.61
CA LEU A 386 -6.93 29.70 -5.14
C LEU A 386 -8.11 30.14 -6.02
N VAL A 387 -9.31 30.18 -5.43
CA VAL A 387 -10.40 30.92 -6.03
C VAL A 387 -9.87 32.34 -6.10
N GLN A 388 -9.45 32.78 -7.29
CA GLN A 388 -9.17 34.20 -7.50
C GLN A 388 -10.44 34.92 -7.06
N PRO A 389 -10.36 35.80 -6.08
CA PRO A 389 -11.54 36.56 -5.73
C PRO A 389 -12.00 37.20 -7.02
N THR A 390 -13.20 36.84 -7.46
CA THR A 390 -13.85 37.52 -8.57
C THR A 390 -13.76 38.98 -8.23
N GLN A 391 -12.97 39.77 -8.98
CA GLN A 391 -12.93 41.21 -8.78
C GLN A 391 -14.38 41.64 -8.92
N LEU A 392 -14.97 42.06 -7.79
CA LEU A 392 -16.19 42.82 -7.84
C LEU A 392 -15.86 44.00 -8.75
N GLN A 393 -16.34 43.96 -10.00
CA GLN A 393 -16.40 45.14 -10.82
C GLN A 393 -17.40 46.06 -10.13
N VAL A 394 -16.89 46.88 -9.24
CA VAL A 394 -17.62 48.04 -8.76
C VAL A 394 -17.66 48.97 -9.97
N SER A 395 -18.76 48.92 -10.72
CA SER A 395 -19.05 49.96 -11.72
C SER A 395 -18.97 51.31 -10.98
N PRO A 396 -18.17 52.25 -11.46
CA PRO A 396 -18.19 53.59 -10.87
C PRO A 396 -19.61 54.11 -11.09
N GLN A 397 -20.43 54.11 -10.04
CA GLN A 397 -21.64 54.91 -10.05
C GLN A 397 -21.21 56.36 -10.20
N SER A 398 -21.55 56.93 -11.35
CA SER A 398 -21.39 58.33 -11.60
C SER A 398 -22.16 59.11 -10.53
N ILE A 399 -21.47 59.61 -9.54
CA ILE A 399 -22.05 60.54 -8.60
C ILE A 399 -22.13 61.90 -9.37
N TYR A 400 -23.26 62.09 -10.03
CA TYR A 400 -23.59 63.45 -10.48
C TYR A 400 -24.04 64.25 -9.26
N PRO A 401 -23.38 65.34 -8.89
CA PRO A 401 -23.91 66.27 -7.88
C PRO A 401 -25.16 66.94 -8.48
N LEU A 402 -26.31 66.73 -7.86
CA LEU A 402 -27.49 67.52 -8.14
C LEU A 402 -27.19 68.95 -7.74
N LEU A 403 -26.82 69.75 -8.74
CA LEU A 403 -26.86 71.19 -8.61
C LEU A 403 -28.32 71.68 -8.52
N ASN A 404 -28.74 72.01 -7.32
CA ASN A 404 -29.99 72.74 -7.13
C ASN A 404 -29.88 74.11 -7.85
N PRO A 405 -30.75 74.39 -8.79
CA PRO A 405 -30.85 75.84 -9.27
C PRO A 405 -31.52 76.67 -8.19
N GLY A 406 -30.73 77.58 -7.66
CA GLY A 406 -31.25 78.54 -6.70
C GLY A 406 -32.37 79.39 -7.30
N SER A 407 -33.44 79.49 -6.55
CA SER A 407 -34.53 80.41 -6.78
C SER A 407 -34.04 81.83 -6.60
N SER A 408 -34.02 82.64 -7.67
CA SER A 408 -33.92 84.07 -7.56
C SER A 408 -35.33 84.62 -7.57
N THR A 409 -35.77 85.08 -6.41
CA THR A 409 -36.89 86.00 -6.25
C THR A 409 -36.36 87.42 -6.33
N GLY A 410 -37.07 88.26 -7.06
CA GLY A 410 -37.19 89.57 -6.62
C GLY A 410 -36.96 90.75 -7.58
N HIS A 411 -37.96 91.48 -7.84
CA HIS A 411 -38.23 92.80 -8.30
C HIS A 411 -38.16 93.11 -9.81
#